data_c0cf59f22a59ae2a35809b53ebc648a8
#
_entry.id   c0cf59f22a59ae2a35809b53ebc648a8
#
_cell.length_a   1.000
_cell.length_b   1.000
_cell.length_c   1.000
_cell.angle_alpha   90.00
_cell.angle_beta   90.00
_cell.angle_gamma   90.00
#
_symmetry.space_group_name_H-M   'P 1'
#
loop_
_entity.id
_entity.type
_entity.pdbx_description
1 polymer ?
#
loop_
_entity_poly.entity_id
_entity_poly.type
_entity_poly.pdbx_seq_one_letter_code
_entity_poly.pdbx_strand_id
1 'polypeptide(L)'
;MKKLIAITIAAMTIACGGTGTSGGGSPKMDVSIGGKASTLAIKSSGSNKSVKTFTDASGKMTTATSFHATMANYDLDTTNMSTMRKPLTAPEQVRVTLQLIGAEGTDQNAELKPGVYKADAKEKFMKVDALSIATFADGKETNTNFETTFSGSKITGQIEVTSVTADAISGKIDVTDGDKSVKGTFTANIAKKP
;
A
#
# COMPACT_ATOMS: atom_id res chain seq x y z
N MET A 1 -24.02 68.20 -14.05
CA MET A 1 -23.36 67.67 -12.81
C MET A 1 -23.24 66.18 -12.96
N LYS A 2 -22.05 65.74 -13.34
CA LYS A 2 -21.75 64.30 -13.50
C LYS A 2 -21.03 63.80 -12.24
N LYS A 3 -21.67 62.86 -11.52
CA LYS A 3 -21.07 62.24 -10.33
C LYS A 3 -20.18 61.08 -10.78
N LEU A 4 -18.89 61.18 -10.56
CA LEU A 4 -17.93 60.05 -10.67
C LEU A 4 -18.09 59.17 -9.42
N ILE A 5 -18.36 57.90 -9.66
CA ILE A 5 -18.31 56.85 -8.64
C ILE A 5 -16.94 56.19 -8.76
N ALA A 6 -16.09 56.37 -7.77
CA ALA A 6 -14.81 55.67 -7.65
C ALA A 6 -15.07 54.27 -7.08
N ILE A 7 -14.80 53.22 -7.85
CA ILE A 7 -14.85 51.84 -7.39
C ILE A 7 -13.42 51.48 -6.92
N THR A 8 -13.26 51.33 -5.62
CA THR A 8 -12.03 50.84 -4.99
C THR A 8 -12.04 49.32 -5.07
N ILE A 9 -11.19 48.76 -5.91
CA ILE A 9 -10.96 47.31 -5.95
C ILE A 9 -9.94 46.97 -4.87
N ALA A 10 -10.38 46.33 -3.78
CA ALA A 10 -9.52 45.76 -2.80
C ALA A 10 -8.94 44.45 -3.34
N ALA A 11 -7.64 44.44 -3.64
CA ALA A 11 -6.92 43.23 -3.99
C ALA A 11 -6.69 42.38 -2.71
N MET A 12 -7.46 41.31 -2.54
CA MET A 12 -7.16 40.30 -1.54
C MET A 12 -6.03 39.40 -2.06
N THR A 13 -4.85 39.60 -1.54
CA THR A 13 -3.75 38.66 -1.67
C THR A 13 -4.04 37.44 -0.81
N ILE A 14 -4.50 36.35 -1.42
CA ILE A 14 -4.58 35.06 -0.79
C ILE A 14 -3.15 34.52 -0.67
N ALA A 15 -2.54 34.68 0.49
CA ALA A 15 -1.32 33.98 0.86
C ALA A 15 -1.66 32.49 1.02
N CYS A 16 -1.43 31.68 -0.02
CA CYS A 16 -1.41 30.24 0.07
C CYS A 16 -0.20 29.77 0.88
N GLY A 17 -0.27 29.95 2.19
CA GLY A 17 0.58 29.24 3.15
C GLY A 17 0.03 27.81 3.29
N GLY A 18 0.41 26.93 2.38
CA GLY A 18 0.09 25.51 2.47
C GLY A 18 0.90 24.84 3.58
N THR A 19 0.54 25.04 4.84
CA THR A 19 0.87 24.08 5.89
C THR A 19 -0.04 22.88 5.64
N GLY A 20 0.49 21.85 4.97
CA GLY A 20 -0.16 20.57 4.83
C GLY A 20 -0.40 19.96 6.22
N THR A 21 -1.51 20.30 6.83
CA THR A 21 -2.07 19.49 7.91
C THR A 21 -2.50 18.17 7.29
N SER A 22 -1.62 17.17 7.40
CA SER A 22 -2.01 15.77 7.22
C SER A 22 -3.17 15.52 8.19
N GLY A 23 -4.38 15.40 7.64
CA GLY A 23 -5.56 15.03 8.41
C GLY A 23 -5.28 13.73 9.15
N GLY A 24 -5.11 13.82 10.47
CA GLY A 24 -4.68 12.76 11.36
C GLY A 24 -5.79 11.75 11.66
N GLY A 25 -6.39 11.15 10.65
CA GLY A 25 -7.16 9.94 10.80
C GLY A 25 -6.23 8.72 10.84
N SER A 26 -6.47 7.79 11.76
CA SER A 26 -5.74 6.51 11.76
C SER A 26 -5.86 5.84 10.38
N PRO A 27 -4.76 5.23 9.88
CA PRO A 27 -4.78 4.53 8.60
C PRO A 27 -5.87 3.47 8.57
N LYS A 28 -6.66 3.46 7.50
CA LYS A 28 -7.76 2.48 7.33
C LYS A 28 -7.89 2.09 5.87
N MET A 29 -8.28 0.85 5.67
CA MET A 29 -8.55 0.30 4.35
C MET A 29 -9.94 -0.32 4.31
N ASP A 30 -10.65 -0.09 3.23
CA ASP A 30 -11.86 -0.84 2.90
C ASP A 30 -11.45 -2.04 2.06
N VAL A 31 -11.83 -3.23 2.51
CA VAL A 31 -11.58 -4.49 1.83
C VAL A 31 -12.90 -5.10 1.40
N SER A 32 -12.94 -5.69 0.20
CA SER A 32 -14.12 -6.40 -0.31
C SER A 32 -13.72 -7.74 -0.90
N ILE A 33 -14.50 -8.77 -0.63
CA ILE A 33 -14.34 -10.12 -1.17
C ILE A 33 -15.76 -10.66 -1.48
N GLY A 34 -16.02 -11.04 -2.74
CA GLY A 34 -17.32 -11.58 -3.14
C GLY A 34 -18.48 -10.65 -2.83
N GLY A 35 -18.28 -9.32 -2.98
CA GLY A 35 -19.29 -8.31 -2.67
C GLY A 35 -19.51 -8.01 -1.18
N LYS A 36 -18.83 -8.72 -0.28
CA LYS A 36 -18.84 -8.43 1.16
C LYS A 36 -17.73 -7.44 1.51
N ALA A 37 -18.12 -6.25 1.92
CA ALA A 37 -17.18 -5.19 2.33
C ALA A 37 -16.97 -5.19 3.84
N SER A 38 -15.74 -4.87 4.27
CA SER A 38 -15.38 -4.57 5.64
C SER A 38 -14.31 -3.50 5.69
N THR A 39 -14.24 -2.77 6.80
CA THR A 39 -13.20 -1.74 7.01
C THR A 39 -12.14 -2.28 7.96
N LEU A 40 -10.89 -2.31 7.50
CA LEU A 40 -9.72 -2.61 8.28
C LEU A 40 -9.20 -1.32 8.94
N ALA A 41 -9.49 -1.09 10.21
CA ALA A 41 -8.77 -0.13 11.03
C ALA A 41 -7.43 -0.74 11.42
N ILE A 42 -6.32 -0.21 10.88
CA ILE A 42 -5.01 -0.79 11.10
C ILE A 42 -4.58 -0.58 12.55
N LYS A 43 -4.50 -1.66 13.32
CA LYS A 43 -4.03 -1.69 14.71
C LYS A 43 -2.54 -1.99 14.79
N SER A 44 -2.06 -2.89 13.96
CA SER A 44 -0.64 -3.21 13.90
C SER A 44 -0.18 -3.45 12.46
N SER A 45 1.08 -3.19 12.22
CA SER A 45 1.72 -3.40 10.93
C SER A 45 3.19 -3.74 11.10
N GLY A 46 3.73 -4.44 10.12
CA GLY A 46 5.15 -4.72 10.03
C GLY A 46 5.57 -4.87 8.58
N SER A 47 6.85 -4.64 8.32
CA SER A 47 7.39 -4.79 6.98
C SER A 47 8.85 -5.22 6.98
N ASN A 48 9.27 -5.77 5.86
CA ASN A 48 10.65 -6.14 5.63
C ASN A 48 11.04 -5.92 4.18
N LYS A 49 12.35 -5.85 3.93
CA LYS A 49 12.93 -5.76 2.60
C LYS A 49 13.71 -7.02 2.26
N SER A 50 13.65 -7.40 0.99
CA SER A 50 14.48 -8.43 0.36
C SER A 50 14.89 -7.97 -1.04
N VAL A 51 15.57 -8.82 -1.79
CA VAL A 51 15.87 -8.59 -3.21
C VAL A 51 15.15 -9.62 -4.06
N LYS A 52 14.61 -9.19 -5.19
CA LYS A 52 14.08 -10.07 -6.23
C LYS A 52 14.93 -9.97 -7.47
N THR A 53 15.29 -11.10 -8.04
CA THR A 53 16.08 -11.21 -9.28
C THR A 53 15.15 -11.57 -10.44
N PHE A 54 15.33 -10.87 -11.55
CA PHE A 54 14.64 -11.10 -12.81
C PHE A 54 15.65 -11.50 -13.86
N THR A 55 15.37 -12.55 -14.60
CA THR A 55 16.18 -12.96 -15.76
C THR A 55 15.38 -12.71 -17.03
N ASP A 56 15.97 -12.05 -18.00
CA ASP A 56 15.35 -11.85 -19.31
C ASP A 56 15.62 -13.03 -20.27
N ALA A 57 15.05 -12.98 -21.47
CA ALA A 57 15.18 -14.03 -22.46
C ALA A 57 16.64 -14.22 -22.96
N SER A 58 17.51 -13.23 -22.77
CA SER A 58 18.94 -13.31 -23.11
C SER A 58 19.80 -13.88 -21.97
N GLY A 59 19.20 -14.18 -20.83
CA GLY A 59 19.91 -14.63 -19.62
C GLY A 59 20.49 -13.50 -18.78
N LYS A 60 20.26 -12.24 -19.13
CA LYS A 60 20.69 -11.08 -18.33
C LYS A 60 19.88 -11.00 -17.06
N MET A 61 20.57 -10.91 -15.94
CA MET A 61 19.98 -10.76 -14.61
C MET A 61 19.88 -9.30 -14.21
N THR A 62 18.76 -8.92 -13.63
CA THR A 62 18.50 -7.60 -13.07
C THR A 62 17.83 -7.77 -11.72
N THR A 63 18.19 -6.95 -10.74
CA THR A 63 17.61 -7.00 -9.40
C THR A 63 16.69 -5.84 -9.14
N ALA A 64 15.81 -5.99 -8.16
CA ALA A 64 15.02 -4.91 -7.58
C ALA A 64 14.76 -5.18 -6.09
N THR A 65 14.68 -4.13 -5.30
CA THR A 65 14.20 -4.20 -3.92
C THR A 65 12.79 -4.77 -3.92
N SER A 66 12.56 -5.76 -3.08
CA SER A 66 11.24 -6.31 -2.80
C SER A 66 10.84 -5.92 -1.38
N PHE A 67 9.74 -5.19 -1.25
CA PHE A 67 9.20 -4.72 0.02
C PHE A 67 7.92 -5.46 0.35
N HIS A 68 7.91 -6.11 1.51
CA HIS A 68 6.74 -6.81 2.04
C HIS A 68 6.15 -6.03 3.21
N ALA A 69 4.85 -5.85 3.23
CA ALA A 69 4.14 -5.27 4.35
C ALA A 69 2.92 -6.10 4.73
N THR A 70 2.69 -6.20 6.03
CA THR A 70 1.52 -6.84 6.62
C THR A 70 0.84 -5.85 7.54
N MET A 71 -0.47 -5.70 7.40
CA MET A 71 -1.31 -4.78 8.17
C MET A 71 -2.53 -5.54 8.68
N ALA A 72 -2.87 -5.35 9.95
CA ALA A 72 -3.95 -6.09 10.60
C ALA A 72 -4.74 -5.20 11.58
N ASN A 73 -6.00 -5.56 11.82
CA ASN A 73 -6.82 -4.97 12.88
C ASN A 73 -6.69 -5.68 14.24
N TYR A 74 -5.71 -6.55 14.36
CA TYR A 74 -5.33 -7.24 15.60
C TYR A 74 -3.82 -7.16 15.82
N ASP A 75 -3.34 -7.55 17.01
CA ASP A 75 -1.93 -7.45 17.34
C ASP A 75 -1.09 -8.51 16.58
N LEU A 76 -0.20 -8.03 15.72
CA LEU A 76 0.84 -8.84 15.10
C LEU A 76 2.08 -8.84 16.01
N ASP A 77 2.78 -9.96 16.03
CA ASP A 77 4.15 -9.98 16.57
C ASP A 77 5.09 -9.55 15.43
N THR A 78 5.58 -8.33 15.49
CA THR A 78 6.45 -7.74 14.46
C THR A 78 7.93 -7.94 14.73
N THR A 79 8.31 -8.65 15.79
CA THR A 79 9.71 -8.92 16.15
C THR A 79 10.36 -9.94 15.22
N ASN A 80 9.54 -10.76 14.57
CA ASN A 80 10.00 -11.82 13.66
C ASN A 80 9.09 -11.91 12.44
N MET A 81 9.67 -12.03 11.25
CA MET A 81 8.93 -12.19 10.00
C MET A 81 7.95 -13.37 9.99
N SER A 82 8.30 -14.47 10.65
CA SER A 82 7.43 -15.65 10.74
C SER A 82 6.19 -15.36 11.59
N THR A 83 6.31 -14.52 12.61
CA THR A 83 5.22 -14.15 13.52
C THR A 83 4.36 -13.00 13.02
N MET A 84 4.83 -12.24 12.02
CA MET A 84 3.96 -11.27 11.30
C MET A 84 2.77 -11.95 10.58
N ARG A 85 2.84 -13.27 10.38
CA ARG A 85 1.74 -14.10 9.84
C ARG A 85 0.94 -14.80 10.93
N LYS A 86 0.90 -14.23 12.15
CA LYS A 86 0.07 -14.79 13.23
C LYS A 86 -1.33 -15.12 12.71
N PRO A 87 -1.79 -16.37 12.86
CA PRO A 87 -3.08 -16.80 12.35
C PRO A 87 -4.24 -15.96 12.90
N LEU A 88 -5.26 -15.76 12.09
CA LEU A 88 -6.53 -15.20 12.53
C LEU A 88 -7.25 -16.21 13.41
N THR A 89 -7.87 -15.74 14.47
CA THR A 89 -8.57 -16.58 15.47
C THR A 89 -10.01 -16.16 15.72
N ALA A 90 -10.47 -15.05 15.10
CA ALA A 90 -11.80 -14.51 15.31
C ALA A 90 -12.37 -13.91 14.00
N PRO A 91 -13.70 -13.95 13.79
CA PRO A 91 -14.36 -13.54 12.55
C PRO A 91 -14.15 -12.07 12.16
N GLU A 92 -13.94 -11.18 13.14
CA GLU A 92 -13.70 -9.75 12.91
C GLU A 92 -12.27 -9.43 12.51
N GLN A 93 -11.36 -10.42 12.61
CA GLN A 93 -9.97 -10.21 12.27
C GLN A 93 -9.77 -10.22 10.76
N VAL A 94 -9.02 -9.24 10.30
CA VAL A 94 -8.63 -9.08 8.89
C VAL A 94 -7.15 -8.71 8.83
N ARG A 95 -6.46 -9.31 7.85
CA ARG A 95 -5.06 -9.00 7.55
C ARG A 95 -4.90 -8.77 6.05
N VAL A 96 -4.24 -7.68 5.70
CA VAL A 96 -3.82 -7.38 4.33
C VAL A 96 -2.30 -7.53 4.25
N THR A 97 -1.84 -8.29 3.28
CA THR A 97 -0.41 -8.44 2.98
C THR A 97 -0.15 -7.97 1.57
N LEU A 98 0.86 -7.14 1.39
CA LEU A 98 1.27 -6.65 0.07
C LEU A 98 2.78 -6.83 -0.15
N GLN A 99 3.15 -6.96 -1.42
CA GLN A 99 4.53 -6.97 -1.87
C GLN A 99 4.68 -5.98 -3.03
N LEU A 100 5.63 -5.06 -2.89
CA LEU A 100 5.98 -4.08 -3.92
C LEU A 100 7.37 -4.40 -4.46
N ILE A 101 7.53 -4.29 -5.77
CA ILE A 101 8.83 -4.34 -6.43
C ILE A 101 9.27 -2.91 -6.71
N GLY A 102 10.44 -2.54 -6.25
CA GLY A 102 11.04 -1.23 -6.45
C GLY A 102 11.55 -0.98 -7.86
N ALA A 103 12.40 0.03 -7.99
CA ALA A 103 13.01 0.39 -9.26
C ALA A 103 14.03 -0.66 -9.73
N GLU A 104 14.22 -0.74 -11.04
CA GLU A 104 15.23 -1.59 -11.66
C GLU A 104 16.65 -1.28 -11.14
N GLY A 105 17.47 -2.31 -10.95
CA GLY A 105 18.86 -2.19 -10.52
C GLY A 105 19.04 -1.91 -9.03
N THR A 106 17.97 -1.94 -8.24
CA THR A 106 18.06 -1.79 -6.77
C THR A 106 18.29 -3.12 -6.07
N ASP A 107 18.78 -3.07 -4.83
CA ASP A 107 19.05 -4.22 -3.97
C ASP A 107 18.31 -4.12 -2.63
N GLN A 108 18.61 -5.03 -1.71
CA GLN A 108 18.00 -5.07 -0.37
C GLN A 108 18.35 -3.86 0.52
N ASN A 109 19.41 -3.11 0.21
CA ASN A 109 19.83 -1.94 0.97
C ASN A 109 19.13 -0.67 0.46
N ALA A 110 18.65 -0.69 -0.78
CA ALA A 110 17.93 0.43 -1.35
C ALA A 110 16.61 0.66 -0.61
N GLU A 111 16.25 1.92 -0.43
CA GLU A 111 14.93 2.28 0.07
C GLU A 111 13.89 2.17 -1.03
N LEU A 112 12.67 1.80 -0.64
CA LEU A 112 11.54 1.91 -1.53
C LEU A 112 11.31 3.40 -1.84
N LYS A 113 11.18 3.75 -3.11
CA LYS A 113 10.97 5.14 -3.50
C LYS A 113 9.49 5.51 -3.41
N PRO A 114 9.15 6.74 -2.95
CA PRO A 114 7.83 7.29 -3.18
C PRO A 114 7.46 7.23 -4.67
N GLY A 115 6.20 6.98 -4.97
CA GLY A 115 5.73 6.85 -6.35
C GLY A 115 4.60 5.85 -6.51
N VAL A 116 4.22 5.62 -7.76
CA VAL A 116 3.12 4.74 -8.13
C VAL A 116 3.63 3.35 -8.49
N TYR A 117 3.05 2.35 -7.85
CA TYR A 117 3.28 0.92 -8.06
C TYR A 117 2.03 0.33 -8.68
N LYS A 118 2.11 0.00 -9.96
CA LYS A 118 0.96 -0.51 -10.72
C LYS A 118 0.65 -1.96 -10.37
N ALA A 119 -0.63 -2.30 -10.37
CA ALA A 119 -1.09 -3.68 -10.18
C ALA A 119 -1.12 -4.47 -11.51
N ASP A 120 -0.70 -3.87 -12.63
CA ASP A 120 -0.65 -4.53 -13.93
C ASP A 120 0.44 -5.62 -13.95
N ALA A 121 0.05 -6.83 -14.31
CA ALA A 121 0.94 -8.00 -14.40
C ALA A 121 2.06 -7.84 -15.47
N LYS A 122 1.93 -6.92 -16.41
CA LYS A 122 2.92 -6.67 -17.47
C LYS A 122 4.16 -5.94 -16.97
N GLU A 123 4.02 -5.16 -15.90
CA GLU A 123 5.13 -4.41 -15.34
C GLU A 123 6.10 -5.35 -14.61
N LYS A 124 7.40 -5.13 -14.75
CA LYS A 124 8.45 -5.86 -14.00
C LYS A 124 8.86 -5.12 -12.75
N PHE A 125 8.93 -3.78 -12.82
CA PHE A 125 9.40 -2.88 -11.78
C PHE A 125 8.33 -1.84 -11.44
N MET A 126 8.45 -1.19 -10.29
CA MET A 126 7.47 -0.23 -9.77
C MET A 126 6.05 -0.81 -9.81
N LYS A 127 5.90 -2.02 -9.29
CA LYS A 127 4.66 -2.80 -9.38
C LYS A 127 4.23 -3.39 -8.04
N VAL A 128 2.96 -3.72 -7.97
CA VAL A 128 2.40 -4.62 -6.95
C VAL A 128 2.69 -6.05 -7.40
N ASP A 129 3.53 -6.77 -6.68
CA ASP A 129 3.92 -8.14 -7.00
C ASP A 129 3.01 -9.18 -6.35
N ALA A 130 2.53 -8.88 -5.14
CA ALA A 130 1.51 -9.67 -4.47
C ALA A 130 0.60 -8.78 -3.62
N LEU A 131 -0.66 -9.15 -3.55
CA LEU A 131 -1.65 -8.58 -2.65
C LEU A 131 -2.58 -9.71 -2.20
N SER A 132 -2.86 -9.80 -0.91
CA SER A 132 -3.81 -10.77 -0.36
C SER A 132 -4.56 -10.21 0.83
N ILE A 133 -5.76 -10.72 1.04
CA ILE A 133 -6.60 -10.47 2.20
C ILE A 133 -6.79 -11.79 2.93
N ALA A 134 -6.47 -11.84 4.21
CA ALA A 134 -6.82 -12.96 5.08
C ALA A 134 -8.03 -12.58 5.93
N THR A 135 -8.99 -13.47 5.98
CA THR A 135 -10.20 -13.38 6.82
C THR A 135 -10.38 -14.67 7.59
N PHE A 136 -11.21 -14.64 8.66
CA PHE A 136 -11.55 -15.81 9.43
C PHE A 136 -13.03 -16.15 9.21
N ALA A 137 -13.31 -17.35 8.69
CA ALA A 137 -14.67 -17.85 8.47
C ALA A 137 -14.72 -19.35 8.71
N ASP A 138 -15.84 -19.84 9.21
CA ASP A 138 -16.07 -21.26 9.46
C ASP A 138 -14.98 -21.92 10.32
N GLY A 139 -14.49 -21.19 11.32
CA GLY A 139 -13.47 -21.67 12.26
C GLY A 139 -12.05 -21.74 11.70
N LYS A 140 -11.78 -21.17 10.53
CA LYS A 140 -10.46 -21.19 9.88
C LYS A 140 -10.09 -19.89 9.19
N GLU A 141 -8.79 -19.67 9.06
CA GLU A 141 -8.24 -18.60 8.22
C GLU A 141 -8.40 -18.96 6.73
N THR A 142 -8.86 -18.01 5.95
CA THR A 142 -8.94 -18.09 4.49
C THR A 142 -8.15 -16.93 3.88
N ASN A 143 -7.25 -17.24 2.94
CA ASN A 143 -6.48 -16.24 2.20
C ASN A 143 -7.06 -16.07 0.79
N THR A 144 -7.36 -14.83 0.44
CA THR A 144 -7.83 -14.42 -0.88
C THR A 144 -6.72 -13.65 -1.59
N ASN A 145 -6.13 -14.24 -2.62
CA ASN A 145 -5.04 -13.64 -3.39
C ASN A 145 -5.58 -12.84 -4.58
N PHE A 146 -4.86 -11.77 -4.93
CA PHE A 146 -5.05 -10.98 -6.14
C PHE A 146 -4.12 -11.49 -7.23
N GLU A 147 -4.60 -11.55 -8.48
CA GLU A 147 -3.88 -12.15 -9.61
C GLU A 147 -2.86 -11.17 -10.24
N THR A 148 -1.86 -10.77 -9.47
CA THR A 148 -0.86 -9.75 -9.86
C THR A 148 0.16 -10.22 -10.90
N THR A 149 0.26 -11.51 -11.17
CA THR A 149 1.32 -12.09 -12.01
C THR A 149 0.80 -12.83 -13.24
N PHE A 150 -0.50 -13.07 -13.34
CA PHE A 150 -1.09 -13.84 -14.42
C PHE A 150 -1.45 -12.96 -15.62
N SER A 151 -0.94 -13.29 -16.79
CA SER A 151 -1.31 -12.64 -18.04
C SER A 151 -2.78 -12.92 -18.37
N GLY A 152 -3.60 -11.87 -18.42
CA GLY A 152 -5.05 -11.98 -18.61
C GLY A 152 -5.85 -11.80 -17.30
N SER A 153 -5.17 -11.52 -16.19
CA SER A 153 -5.85 -11.15 -14.95
C SER A 153 -6.70 -9.89 -15.13
N LYS A 154 -7.78 -9.79 -14.33
CA LYS A 154 -8.66 -8.62 -14.29
C LYS A 154 -8.20 -7.57 -13.28
N ILE A 155 -6.99 -7.73 -12.74
CA ILE A 155 -6.47 -6.80 -11.75
C ILE A 155 -6.24 -5.43 -12.36
N THR A 156 -6.67 -4.40 -11.65
CA THR A 156 -6.50 -2.98 -12.03
C THR A 156 -6.16 -2.16 -10.80
N GLY A 157 -5.62 -0.96 -11.04
CA GLY A 157 -5.33 -0.01 -9.98
C GLY A 157 -3.86 0.03 -9.61
N GLN A 158 -3.60 0.59 -8.43
CA GLN A 158 -2.24 0.92 -8.01
C GLN A 158 -2.12 1.10 -6.50
N ILE A 159 -0.87 1.09 -6.05
CA ILE A 159 -0.48 1.54 -4.71
C ILE A 159 0.42 2.76 -4.90
N GLU A 160 0.05 3.90 -4.31
CA GLU A 160 0.86 5.10 -4.26
C GLU A 160 1.61 5.16 -2.93
N VAL A 161 2.92 5.00 -2.94
CA VAL A 161 3.77 5.27 -1.79
C VAL A 161 3.99 6.77 -1.69
N THR A 162 3.45 7.40 -0.66
CA THR A 162 3.50 8.87 -0.48
C THR A 162 4.65 9.31 0.41
N SER A 163 5.11 8.43 1.31
CA SER A 163 6.21 8.74 2.23
C SER A 163 6.98 7.48 2.59
N VAL A 164 8.30 7.63 2.67
CA VAL A 164 9.23 6.61 3.16
C VAL A 164 10.14 7.30 4.19
N THR A 165 10.18 6.74 5.39
CA THR A 165 11.05 7.17 6.48
C THR A 165 11.85 5.98 6.99
N ALA A 166 12.78 6.19 7.93
CA ALA A 166 13.52 5.09 8.55
C ALA A 166 12.62 4.10 9.33
N ASP A 167 11.47 4.56 9.80
CA ASP A 167 10.59 3.79 10.69
C ASP A 167 9.30 3.30 10.01
N ALA A 168 8.89 3.91 8.88
CA ALA A 168 7.60 3.58 8.27
C ALA A 168 7.52 3.93 6.77
N ILE A 169 6.63 3.23 6.08
CA ILE A 169 6.19 3.55 4.72
C ILE A 169 4.69 3.81 4.76
N SER A 170 4.29 4.95 4.22
CA SER A 170 2.88 5.33 4.13
C SER A 170 2.44 5.51 2.69
N GLY A 171 1.15 5.28 2.44
CA GLY A 171 0.63 5.39 1.08
C GLY A 171 -0.89 5.24 1.00
N LYS A 172 -1.33 5.21 -0.25
CA LYS A 172 -2.71 4.93 -0.63
C LYS A 172 -2.75 3.64 -1.45
N ILE A 173 -3.80 2.87 -1.28
CA ILE A 173 -4.06 1.67 -2.06
C ILE A 173 -5.42 1.82 -2.75
N ASP A 174 -5.48 1.52 -4.04
CA ASP A 174 -6.70 1.36 -4.81
C ASP A 174 -6.46 0.26 -5.85
N VAL A 175 -6.75 -0.97 -5.45
CA VAL A 175 -6.55 -2.17 -6.27
C VAL A 175 -7.83 -2.98 -6.28
N THR A 176 -8.23 -3.42 -7.47
CA THR A 176 -9.42 -4.25 -7.71
C THR A 176 -9.04 -5.45 -8.58
N ASP A 177 -9.61 -6.62 -8.30
CA ASP A 177 -9.45 -7.85 -9.07
C ASP A 177 -10.77 -8.63 -9.07
N GLY A 178 -11.58 -8.40 -10.12
CA GLY A 178 -12.92 -8.95 -10.22
C GLY A 178 -13.84 -8.43 -9.12
N ASP A 179 -14.27 -9.30 -8.22
CA ASP A 179 -15.12 -9.02 -7.07
C ASP A 179 -14.35 -8.73 -5.77
N LYS A 180 -13.00 -8.63 -5.87
CA LYS A 180 -12.11 -8.32 -4.75
C LYS A 180 -11.59 -6.89 -4.87
N SER A 181 -11.47 -6.19 -3.75
CA SER A 181 -10.81 -4.88 -3.74
C SER A 181 -10.16 -4.55 -2.40
N VAL A 182 -9.12 -3.72 -2.45
CA VAL A 182 -8.52 -3.06 -1.28
C VAL A 182 -8.34 -1.59 -1.62
N LYS A 183 -8.95 -0.70 -0.83
CA LYS A 183 -8.91 0.75 -1.05
C LYS A 183 -8.71 1.49 0.26
N GLY A 184 -7.92 2.56 0.25
CA GLY A 184 -7.74 3.41 1.43
C GLY A 184 -6.33 3.88 1.65
N THR A 185 -5.96 4.10 2.91
CA THR A 185 -4.61 4.56 3.30
C THR A 185 -3.96 3.54 4.22
N PHE A 186 -2.64 3.48 4.16
CA PHE A 186 -1.86 2.60 5.04
C PHE A 186 -0.61 3.30 5.58
N THR A 187 -0.15 2.79 6.71
CA THR A 187 1.19 3.00 7.24
C THR A 187 1.71 1.65 7.72
N ALA A 188 2.82 1.22 7.16
CA ALA A 188 3.50 -0.01 7.54
C ALA A 188 4.82 0.32 8.24
N ASN A 189 4.96 -0.10 9.49
CA ASN A 189 6.18 0.10 10.26
C ASN A 189 7.32 -0.76 9.70
N ILE A 190 8.51 -0.19 9.60
CA ILE A 190 9.72 -0.91 9.20
C ILE A 190 10.30 -1.58 10.45
N ALA A 191 10.42 -2.91 10.42
CA ALA A 191 11.05 -3.64 11.50
C ALA A 191 12.50 -3.17 11.67
N LYS A 192 12.85 -2.70 12.86
CA LYS A 192 14.24 -2.40 13.19
C LYS A 192 15.00 -3.70 13.25
N LYS A 193 16.08 -3.80 12.49
CA LYS A 193 16.99 -4.94 12.60
C LYS A 193 17.60 -4.92 14.00
N PRO A 194 17.52 -6.03 14.76
CA PRO A 194 18.15 -6.13 16.08
C PRO A 194 19.65 -5.93 16.01
#